data_0d05f1bc8933bf929cdde4438410daeb
#
_entry.id   0d05f1bc8933bf929cdde4438410daeb
#
_cell.length_a   1.000
_cell.length_b   1.000
_cell.length_c   1.000
_cell.angle_alpha   90.00
_cell.angle_beta   90.00
_cell.angle_gamma   90.00
#
_symmetry.space_group_name_H-M   'P 1'
#
loop_
_entity.id
_entity.type
_entity.pdbx_description
1 polymer ?
#
loop_
_entity_poly.entity_id
_entity_poly.type
_entity_poly.pdbx_seq_one_letter_code
_entity_poly.pdbx_strand_id
1 'polypeptide(L)'
;MLYKKNQAEKLEDSLFKQPTAEYRGASFWAWNTMLEQKELDRQMEVLKSMGFGGAHLHPRTGLETPYLSEEFMDRIKGCLAKAKQENLQVYLYDEDRWPSGFAGGLVTKEEKYRAQYLLFTNKPYEAGEEVQMQTDSSARAARTLNGRLLEVYDVVLDEKGYLVSGKKLEEGMQPQGTCWYAYLERPLPSTWYNHQTYVNTLDKAAMDRFLEITHEAYAKEIGDEFGKTVPTIFTDEPQFSHKTLLQFPQEKRDVICLLYTSPSPRDPKTS
;
A
#
# COMPACT_ATOMS: atom_id res chain seq x y z
N MET A 1 -5.41 -10.28 -23.17
CA MET A 1 -6.05 -11.12 -22.13
C MET A 1 -5.02 -12.16 -21.73
N LEU A 2 -4.52 -12.07 -20.52
CA LEU A 2 -3.45 -12.95 -20.01
C LEU A 2 -3.93 -14.39 -19.74
N TYR A 3 -5.23 -14.58 -19.67
CA TYR A 3 -5.86 -15.82 -19.25
C TYR A 3 -6.93 -16.26 -20.26
N LYS A 4 -6.86 -17.52 -20.70
CA LYS A 4 -7.77 -18.05 -21.70
C LYS A 4 -9.09 -18.45 -21.04
N LYS A 5 -10.13 -17.64 -21.24
CA LYS A 5 -11.48 -17.96 -20.75
C LYS A 5 -12.11 -19.04 -21.60
N ASN A 6 -13.00 -19.84 -21.00
CA ASN A 6 -13.90 -20.71 -21.73
C ASN A 6 -14.74 -19.85 -22.69
N GLN A 7 -14.77 -20.24 -23.96
CA GLN A 7 -15.51 -19.57 -25.04
C GLN A 7 -16.71 -20.40 -25.53
N ALA A 8 -17.09 -21.42 -24.78
CA ALA A 8 -18.28 -22.23 -25.14
C ALA A 8 -19.53 -21.34 -25.17
N GLU A 9 -20.32 -21.45 -26.23
CA GLU A 9 -21.58 -20.69 -26.40
C GLU A 9 -22.64 -21.07 -25.36
N LYS A 10 -22.54 -22.25 -24.80
CA LYS A 10 -23.46 -22.79 -23.81
C LYS A 10 -22.71 -23.34 -22.61
N LEU A 11 -23.34 -23.25 -21.44
CA LEU A 11 -22.85 -23.90 -20.24
C LEU A 11 -22.86 -25.43 -20.44
N GLU A 12 -21.72 -26.05 -20.30
CA GLU A 12 -21.58 -27.49 -20.32
C GLU A 12 -21.99 -28.11 -18.98
N ASP A 13 -22.94 -29.02 -18.98
CA ASP A 13 -23.44 -29.68 -17.78
C ASP A 13 -22.33 -30.41 -16.99
N SER A 14 -21.38 -30.99 -17.69
CA SER A 14 -20.18 -31.61 -17.10
C SER A 14 -19.30 -30.62 -16.36
N LEU A 15 -19.07 -29.44 -16.95
CA LEU A 15 -18.28 -28.38 -16.34
C LEU A 15 -19.00 -27.75 -15.14
N PHE A 16 -20.34 -27.65 -15.20
CA PHE A 16 -21.15 -27.20 -14.07
C PHE A 16 -21.08 -28.17 -12.89
N LYS A 17 -21.15 -29.48 -13.14
CA LYS A 17 -21.09 -30.53 -12.11
C LYS A 17 -19.69 -30.73 -11.54
N GLN A 18 -18.67 -30.54 -12.34
CA GLN A 18 -17.27 -30.73 -11.98
C GLN A 18 -16.41 -29.55 -12.52
N PRO A 19 -16.51 -28.38 -11.86
CA PRO A 19 -15.79 -27.19 -12.31
C PRO A 19 -14.28 -27.39 -12.22
N THR A 20 -13.60 -26.95 -13.26
CA THR A 20 -12.14 -26.87 -13.26
C THR A 20 -11.63 -25.77 -12.32
N ALA A 21 -10.32 -25.72 -12.04
CA ALA A 21 -9.73 -24.85 -11.03
C ALA A 21 -10.13 -23.37 -11.20
N GLU A 22 -10.19 -22.88 -12.42
CA GLU A 22 -10.52 -21.49 -12.76
C GLU A 22 -11.95 -21.05 -12.40
N TYR A 23 -12.85 -22.01 -12.15
CA TYR A 23 -14.24 -21.76 -11.74
C TYR A 23 -14.48 -22.00 -10.25
N ARG A 24 -13.46 -22.42 -9.52
CA ARG A 24 -13.53 -22.65 -8.08
C ARG A 24 -12.89 -21.48 -7.33
N GLY A 25 -13.26 -21.30 -6.08
CA GLY A 25 -12.68 -20.26 -5.24
C GLY A 25 -11.18 -20.44 -5.02
N ALA A 26 -10.46 -19.34 -4.82
CA ALA A 26 -9.08 -19.33 -4.36
C ALA A 26 -9.03 -18.61 -3.01
N SER A 27 -8.46 -19.26 -1.99
CA SER A 27 -8.35 -18.68 -0.66
C SER A 27 -7.13 -17.76 -0.54
N PHE A 28 -7.20 -16.75 0.33
CA PHE A 28 -5.99 -16.15 0.88
C PHE A 28 -5.33 -17.16 1.81
N TRP A 29 -4.14 -17.61 1.42
CA TRP A 29 -3.37 -18.58 2.18
C TRP A 29 -2.21 -17.88 2.86
N ALA A 30 -2.41 -17.55 4.13
CA ALA A 30 -1.47 -16.77 4.91
C ALA A 30 -0.15 -17.52 5.14
N TRP A 31 0.94 -16.95 4.65
CA TRP A 31 2.31 -17.39 4.88
C TRP A 31 2.91 -16.58 6.02
N ASN A 32 2.84 -17.11 7.24
CA ASN A 32 3.14 -16.40 8.47
C ASN A 32 4.04 -17.19 9.43
N THR A 33 4.93 -18.01 8.89
CA THR A 33 5.91 -18.80 9.62
C THR A 33 7.13 -19.07 8.73
N MET A 34 8.08 -19.90 9.19
CA MET A 34 9.09 -20.50 8.33
C MET A 34 8.42 -21.40 7.28
N LEU A 35 8.73 -21.18 6.01
CA LEU A 35 8.10 -21.93 4.92
C LEU A 35 8.84 -23.26 4.66
N GLU A 36 8.20 -24.35 4.98
CA GLU A 36 8.69 -25.69 4.70
C GLU A 36 7.92 -26.31 3.52
N GLN A 37 8.60 -26.69 2.46
CA GLN A 37 7.96 -27.19 1.25
C GLN A 37 7.00 -28.35 1.49
N LYS A 38 7.40 -29.31 2.31
CA LYS A 38 6.55 -30.48 2.65
C LYS A 38 5.21 -30.05 3.27
N GLU A 39 5.24 -29.04 4.13
CA GLU A 39 4.02 -28.54 4.77
C GLU A 39 3.18 -27.72 3.80
N LEU A 40 3.80 -26.94 2.95
CA LEU A 40 3.09 -26.23 1.88
C LEU A 40 2.38 -27.19 0.93
N ASP A 41 3.05 -28.26 0.51
CA ASP A 41 2.45 -29.29 -0.35
C ASP A 41 1.26 -29.95 0.33
N ARG A 42 1.37 -30.32 1.59
CA ARG A 42 0.28 -30.89 2.39
C ARG A 42 -0.92 -29.95 2.48
N GLN A 43 -0.67 -28.66 2.74
CA GLN A 43 -1.73 -27.67 2.83
C GLN A 43 -2.43 -27.46 1.46
N MET A 44 -1.71 -27.50 0.36
CA MET A 44 -2.33 -27.45 -0.98
C MET A 44 -3.23 -28.66 -1.25
N GLU A 45 -2.86 -29.86 -0.81
CA GLU A 45 -3.74 -31.04 -0.88
C GLU A 45 -5.03 -30.84 -0.06
N VAL A 46 -4.90 -30.26 1.13
CA VAL A 46 -6.06 -29.92 1.98
C VAL A 46 -6.97 -28.91 1.29
N LEU A 47 -6.41 -27.80 0.75
CA LEU A 47 -7.18 -26.81 0.01
C LEU A 47 -7.93 -27.43 -1.17
N LYS A 48 -7.28 -28.32 -1.93
CA LYS A 48 -7.93 -29.07 -3.00
C LYS A 48 -9.08 -29.92 -2.47
N SER A 49 -8.86 -30.66 -1.37
CA SER A 49 -9.89 -31.53 -0.78
C SER A 49 -11.10 -30.75 -0.26
N MET A 50 -10.91 -29.48 0.12
CA MET A 50 -11.97 -28.53 0.48
C MET A 50 -12.72 -27.96 -0.74
N GLY A 51 -12.27 -28.27 -1.96
CA GLY A 51 -12.93 -27.82 -3.18
C GLY A 51 -12.35 -26.52 -3.77
N PHE A 52 -11.29 -25.95 -3.21
CA PHE A 52 -10.64 -24.77 -3.80
C PHE A 52 -9.97 -25.09 -5.13
N GLY A 53 -9.98 -24.13 -6.04
CA GLY A 53 -9.30 -24.19 -7.34
C GLY A 53 -7.85 -23.71 -7.27
N GLY A 54 -7.45 -23.10 -6.18
CA GLY A 54 -6.12 -22.56 -5.97
C GLY A 54 -6.01 -21.75 -4.70
N ALA A 55 -4.89 -21.07 -4.55
CA ALA A 55 -4.65 -20.21 -3.40
C ALA A 55 -3.78 -19.00 -3.75
N HIS A 56 -4.02 -17.89 -3.08
CA HIS A 56 -3.10 -16.74 -3.07
C HIS A 56 -1.97 -17.06 -2.10
N LEU A 57 -0.74 -17.11 -2.60
CA LEU A 57 0.47 -17.21 -1.79
C LEU A 57 0.69 -15.85 -1.11
N HIS A 58 0.17 -15.72 0.11
CA HIS A 58 -0.04 -14.43 0.73
C HIS A 58 0.89 -14.22 1.94
N PRO A 59 2.07 -13.61 1.76
CA PRO A 59 2.92 -13.22 2.88
C PRO A 59 2.16 -12.41 3.92
N ARG A 60 2.40 -12.66 5.18
CA ARG A 60 1.76 -11.98 6.32
C ARG A 60 2.75 -11.76 7.44
N THR A 61 2.35 -10.91 8.38
CA THR A 61 3.10 -10.71 9.63
C THR A 61 3.38 -12.06 10.30
N GLY A 62 4.64 -12.31 10.61
CA GLY A 62 5.12 -13.59 11.14
C GLY A 62 5.82 -14.46 10.11
N LEU A 63 5.92 -14.06 8.84
CA LEU A 63 6.75 -14.74 7.86
C LEU A 63 8.22 -14.67 8.31
N GLU A 64 8.85 -15.84 8.50
CA GLU A 64 10.24 -15.96 8.91
C GLU A 64 11.18 -16.20 7.72
N THR A 65 10.69 -16.84 6.65
CA THR A 65 11.43 -16.92 5.39
C THR A 65 11.53 -15.53 4.78
N PRO A 66 12.74 -14.98 4.55
CA PRO A 66 12.87 -13.61 4.09
C PRO A 66 12.14 -13.35 2.76
N TYR A 67 11.26 -12.35 2.75
CA TYR A 67 10.45 -11.99 1.60
C TYR A 67 11.32 -11.72 0.36
N LEU A 68 10.92 -12.26 -0.79
CA LEU A 68 11.62 -12.19 -2.09
C LEU A 68 13.06 -12.73 -2.09
N SER A 69 13.49 -13.46 -1.05
CA SER A 69 14.77 -14.16 -1.06
C SER A 69 14.76 -15.34 -2.04
N GLU A 70 15.93 -15.89 -2.33
CA GLU A 70 16.08 -17.10 -3.12
C GLU A 70 15.24 -18.26 -2.52
N GLU A 71 15.32 -18.44 -1.21
CA GLU A 71 14.53 -19.44 -0.48
C GLU A 71 13.02 -19.22 -0.65
N PHE A 72 12.55 -17.96 -0.55
CA PHE A 72 11.14 -17.62 -0.78
C PHE A 72 10.72 -17.96 -2.21
N MET A 73 11.54 -17.64 -3.21
CA MET A 73 11.26 -17.97 -4.61
C MET A 73 11.26 -19.47 -4.86
N ASP A 74 12.10 -20.24 -4.17
CA ASP A 74 12.07 -21.70 -4.25
C ASP A 74 10.77 -22.27 -3.68
N ARG A 75 10.21 -21.69 -2.62
CA ARG A 75 8.87 -22.08 -2.12
C ARG A 75 7.78 -21.77 -3.13
N ILE A 76 7.85 -20.62 -3.82
CA ILE A 76 6.94 -20.28 -4.92
C ILE A 76 7.02 -21.33 -6.03
N LYS A 77 8.24 -21.68 -6.47
CA LYS A 77 8.45 -22.72 -7.51
C LYS A 77 7.93 -24.09 -7.08
N GLY A 78 8.16 -24.46 -5.81
CA GLY A 78 7.64 -25.69 -5.24
C GLY A 78 6.12 -25.75 -5.24
N CYS A 79 5.46 -24.67 -4.81
CA CYS A 79 4.00 -24.56 -4.87
C CYS A 79 3.47 -24.62 -6.30
N LEU A 80 4.17 -24.03 -7.28
CA LEU A 80 3.82 -24.13 -8.69
C LEU A 80 3.90 -25.58 -9.22
N ALA A 81 4.97 -26.28 -8.85
CA ALA A 81 5.13 -27.70 -9.24
C ALA A 81 4.00 -28.56 -8.65
N LYS A 82 3.68 -28.34 -7.36
CA LYS A 82 2.57 -29.03 -6.70
C LYS A 82 1.21 -28.66 -7.32
N ALA A 83 0.97 -27.39 -7.62
CA ALA A 83 -0.26 -26.93 -8.27
C ALA A 83 -0.50 -27.63 -9.61
N LYS A 84 0.54 -27.79 -10.42
CA LYS A 84 0.48 -28.53 -11.70
C LYS A 84 0.09 -29.99 -11.50
N GLN A 85 0.67 -30.66 -10.51
CA GLN A 85 0.33 -32.05 -10.16
C GLN A 85 -1.12 -32.20 -9.74
N GLU A 86 -1.63 -31.22 -8.99
CA GLU A 86 -2.97 -31.27 -8.40
C GLU A 86 -4.05 -30.61 -9.27
N ASN A 87 -3.70 -30.05 -10.43
CA ASN A 87 -4.59 -29.24 -11.27
C ASN A 87 -5.21 -28.04 -10.50
N LEU A 88 -4.36 -27.32 -9.79
CA LEU A 88 -4.69 -26.09 -9.07
C LEU A 88 -4.04 -24.88 -9.75
N GLN A 89 -4.48 -23.70 -9.36
CA GLN A 89 -3.88 -22.42 -9.72
C GLN A 89 -3.15 -21.80 -8.54
N VAL A 90 -2.11 -21.02 -8.82
CA VAL A 90 -1.37 -20.23 -7.86
C VAL A 90 -1.57 -18.76 -8.18
N TYR A 91 -1.98 -17.99 -7.20
CA TYR A 91 -2.15 -16.56 -7.30
C TYR A 91 -1.04 -15.90 -6.49
N LEU A 92 -0.36 -14.94 -7.04
CA LEU A 92 0.71 -14.24 -6.36
C LEU A 92 0.16 -13.05 -5.57
N TYR A 93 0.95 -12.60 -4.62
CA TYR A 93 0.74 -11.39 -3.84
C TYR A 93 2.01 -10.55 -3.90
N ASP A 94 1.88 -9.26 -4.17
CA ASP A 94 3.00 -8.41 -4.51
C ASP A 94 3.64 -7.69 -3.31
N GLU A 95 3.27 -8.06 -2.08
CA GLU A 95 3.75 -7.40 -0.89
C GLU A 95 4.11 -8.39 0.23
N ASP A 96 4.91 -7.97 1.19
CA ASP A 96 5.17 -8.70 2.42
C ASP A 96 3.96 -8.67 3.36
N ARG A 97 3.30 -7.53 3.42
CA ARG A 97 2.06 -7.28 4.18
C ARG A 97 1.32 -6.06 3.65
N TRP A 98 0.02 -6.03 3.86
CA TRP A 98 -0.83 -4.89 3.52
C TRP A 98 -0.29 -3.56 4.08
N PRO A 99 -0.41 -2.43 3.35
CA PRO A 99 -0.84 -2.28 1.96
C PRO A 99 0.31 -2.43 0.96
N SER A 100 0.00 -2.82 -0.28
CA SER A 100 1.00 -2.98 -1.33
C SER A 100 1.68 -1.65 -1.71
N GLY A 101 2.96 -1.71 -2.03
CA GLY A 101 3.75 -0.60 -2.56
C GLY A 101 5.14 -0.42 -1.94
N PHE A 102 5.39 -0.93 -0.74
CA PHE A 102 6.69 -0.76 -0.07
C PHE A 102 7.60 -2.01 -0.13
N ALA A 103 7.08 -3.15 -0.61
CA ALA A 103 7.79 -4.42 -0.77
C ALA A 103 8.53 -4.86 0.50
N GLY A 104 7.83 -4.91 1.64
CA GLY A 104 8.43 -5.26 2.92
C GLY A 104 9.51 -4.28 3.39
N GLY A 105 9.53 -3.06 2.86
CA GLY A 105 10.54 -2.05 3.15
C GLY A 105 11.70 -2.00 2.15
N LEU A 106 11.75 -2.91 1.18
CA LEU A 106 12.82 -2.94 0.17
C LEU A 106 12.81 -1.68 -0.73
N VAL A 107 11.64 -1.12 -1.02
CA VAL A 107 11.50 0.15 -1.73
C VAL A 107 11.85 1.33 -0.82
N THR A 108 11.26 1.37 0.36
CA THR A 108 11.36 2.52 1.29
C THR A 108 12.65 2.54 2.11
N LYS A 109 13.52 1.55 1.90
CA LYS A 109 14.92 1.62 2.34
C LYS A 109 15.60 2.87 1.79
N GLU A 110 15.27 3.27 0.56
CA GLU A 110 15.68 4.54 0.00
C GLU A 110 14.71 5.65 0.43
N GLU A 111 15.19 6.61 1.20
CA GLU A 111 14.36 7.68 1.80
C GLU A 111 13.58 8.51 0.77
N LYS A 112 14.12 8.67 -0.44
CA LYS A 112 13.46 9.42 -1.52
C LYS A 112 12.12 8.84 -1.94
N TYR A 113 11.90 7.52 -1.71
CA TYR A 113 10.68 6.82 -2.07
C TYR A 113 9.62 6.76 -0.95
N ARG A 114 9.97 7.29 0.24
CA ARG A 114 9.07 7.30 1.39
C ARG A 114 7.90 8.24 1.19
N ALA A 115 6.77 7.88 1.76
CA ALA A 115 5.57 8.71 1.76
C ALA A 115 5.88 10.12 2.25
N GLN A 116 5.19 11.09 1.66
CA GLN A 116 5.26 12.49 2.03
C GLN A 116 3.84 13.04 2.10
N TYR A 117 3.64 14.01 2.95
CA TYR A 117 2.39 14.74 3.06
C TYR A 117 2.61 16.23 3.33
N LEU A 118 1.64 17.02 2.97
CA LEU A 118 1.61 18.43 3.25
C LEU A 118 0.95 18.65 4.61
N LEU A 119 1.71 19.21 5.55
CA LEU A 119 1.14 19.78 6.77
C LEU A 119 0.84 21.26 6.51
N PHE A 120 -0.40 21.67 6.76
CA PHE A 120 -0.81 23.05 6.68
C PHE A 120 -1.24 23.52 8.08
N THR A 121 -0.49 24.44 8.67
CA THR A 121 -0.61 24.82 10.08
C THR A 121 -0.46 26.34 10.27
N ASN A 122 -1.13 26.90 11.28
CA ASN A 122 -0.89 28.26 11.72
C ASN A 122 0.15 28.39 12.84
N LYS A 123 0.80 27.27 13.19
CA LYS A 123 1.85 27.22 14.20
C LYS A 123 3.16 26.76 13.56
N PRO A 124 4.06 27.69 13.25
CA PRO A 124 5.37 27.33 12.69
C PRO A 124 6.19 26.53 13.69
N TYR A 125 7.10 25.73 13.17
CA TYR A 125 8.12 25.02 13.92
C TYR A 125 9.44 25.02 13.14
N GLU A 126 10.54 24.77 13.83
CA GLU A 126 11.84 24.50 13.20
C GLU A 126 12.09 23.01 13.12
N ALA A 127 12.66 22.55 12.00
CA ALA A 127 12.98 21.13 11.81
C ALA A 127 13.95 20.66 12.90
N GLY A 128 13.62 19.59 13.59
CA GLY A 128 14.41 19.02 14.67
C GLY A 128 13.90 19.33 16.07
N GLU A 129 12.78 20.06 16.22
CA GLU A 129 12.09 20.13 17.49
C GLU A 129 11.68 18.72 17.94
N GLU A 130 11.81 18.44 19.25
CA GLU A 130 11.47 17.12 19.78
C GLU A 130 9.97 16.86 19.63
N VAL A 131 9.65 15.78 18.90
CA VAL A 131 8.28 15.27 18.83
C VAL A 131 7.97 14.55 20.15
N GLN A 132 7.03 15.04 20.90
CA GLN A 132 6.45 14.22 21.96
C GLN A 132 5.72 13.06 21.31
N MET A 133 6.31 11.86 21.38
CA MET A 133 5.70 10.65 20.87
C MET A 133 4.36 10.44 21.56
N GLN A 134 3.29 10.54 20.79
CA GLN A 134 2.00 10.12 21.29
C GLN A 134 1.90 8.60 21.23
N THR A 135 1.59 8.02 22.36
CA THR A 135 1.39 6.58 22.55
C THR A 135 0.02 6.09 22.05
N ASP A 136 -0.81 6.97 21.51
CA ASP A 136 -2.12 6.60 21.00
C ASP A 136 -2.01 6.03 19.58
N SER A 137 -2.15 4.72 19.48
CA SER A 137 -2.15 3.97 18.21
C SER A 137 -3.32 4.32 17.27
N SER A 138 -4.30 5.10 17.73
CA SER A 138 -5.44 5.56 16.94
C SER A 138 -5.15 6.82 16.12
N ALA A 139 -4.08 7.53 16.40
CA ALA A 139 -3.70 8.74 15.67
C ALA A 139 -3.13 8.37 14.30
N ARG A 140 -3.98 8.27 13.30
CA ARG A 140 -3.60 8.02 11.90
C ARG A 140 -2.74 9.13 11.28
N ALA A 141 -2.66 10.27 11.91
CA ALA A 141 -1.85 11.40 11.49
C ALA A 141 -1.38 12.20 12.70
N ALA A 142 -0.10 12.48 12.78
CA ALA A 142 0.51 13.30 13.81
C ALA A 142 1.51 14.24 13.15
N ARG A 143 1.76 15.40 13.75
CA ARG A 143 2.87 16.27 13.36
C ARG A 143 4.17 15.51 13.60
N THR A 144 5.02 15.45 12.62
CA THR A 144 6.31 14.78 12.77
C THR A 144 7.45 15.74 13.04
N LEU A 145 7.25 17.03 12.85
CA LEU A 145 8.22 18.11 13.03
C LEU A 145 9.55 17.87 12.30
N ASN A 146 9.51 17.07 11.24
CA ASN A 146 10.66 16.74 10.40
C ASN A 146 10.59 17.38 9.00
N GLY A 147 9.63 18.27 8.83
CA GLY A 147 9.29 18.85 7.54
C GLY A 147 10.19 20.00 7.12
N ARG A 148 10.17 20.25 5.83
CA ARG A 148 10.75 21.43 5.21
C ARG A 148 9.64 22.43 4.92
N LEU A 149 9.78 23.67 5.38
CA LEU A 149 8.89 24.77 5.02
C LEU A 149 8.94 24.97 3.50
N LEU A 150 7.79 24.91 2.85
CA LEU A 150 7.63 25.17 1.43
C LEU A 150 7.24 26.62 1.18
N GLU A 151 6.19 27.08 1.87
CA GLU A 151 5.60 28.39 1.65
C GLU A 151 4.85 28.88 2.88
N VAL A 152 4.66 30.20 2.94
CA VAL A 152 3.80 30.87 3.92
C VAL A 152 2.67 31.55 3.20
N TYR A 153 1.48 31.47 3.77
CA TYR A 153 0.27 32.06 3.21
C TYR A 153 -0.37 33.04 4.19
N ASP A 154 -0.87 34.14 3.68
CA ASP A 154 -1.78 35.05 4.38
C ASP A 154 -3.22 34.56 4.16
N VAL A 155 -3.88 34.10 5.23
CA VAL A 155 -5.21 33.51 5.19
C VAL A 155 -6.17 34.41 5.97
N VAL A 156 -7.18 34.90 5.26
CA VAL A 156 -8.27 35.71 5.85
C VAL A 156 -9.52 34.84 5.93
N LEU A 157 -10.07 34.69 7.13
CA LEU A 157 -11.33 34.00 7.36
C LEU A 157 -12.41 34.98 7.79
N ASP A 158 -13.67 34.69 7.46
CA ASP A 158 -14.81 35.44 7.99
C ASP A 158 -15.11 35.06 9.46
N GLU A 159 -16.12 35.72 10.04
CA GLU A 159 -16.55 35.49 11.43
C GLU A 159 -17.03 34.04 11.68
N LYS A 160 -17.43 33.33 10.63
CA LYS A 160 -17.85 31.92 10.69
C LYS A 160 -16.71 30.94 10.44
N GLY A 161 -15.51 31.44 10.11
CA GLY A 161 -14.33 30.65 9.81
C GLY A 161 -14.23 30.17 8.37
N TYR A 162 -15.02 30.71 7.44
CA TYR A 162 -14.89 30.43 6.01
C TYR A 162 -13.77 31.24 5.39
N LEU A 163 -13.10 30.66 4.39
CA LEU A 163 -12.02 31.30 3.66
C LEU A 163 -12.56 32.47 2.82
N VAL A 164 -12.09 33.66 3.13
CA VAL A 164 -12.34 34.88 2.34
C VAL A 164 -11.23 35.09 1.32
N SER A 165 -9.98 34.94 1.74
CA SER A 165 -8.80 35.14 0.91
C SER A 165 -7.66 34.26 1.41
N GLY A 166 -6.89 33.69 0.48
CA GLY A 166 -5.64 33.01 0.76
C GLY A 166 -4.63 33.38 -0.33
N LYS A 167 -3.52 33.97 0.06
CA LYS A 167 -2.48 34.40 -0.86
C LYS A 167 -1.11 34.00 -0.33
N LYS A 168 -0.21 33.66 -1.22
CA LYS A 168 1.20 33.48 -0.85
C LYS A 168 1.72 34.79 -0.26
N LEU A 169 2.39 34.70 0.86
CA LEU A 169 3.01 35.85 1.50
C LEU A 169 4.42 36.00 0.96
N GLU A 170 4.66 37.11 0.24
CA GLU A 170 5.98 37.41 -0.27
C GLU A 170 6.87 37.99 0.85
N GLU A 171 8.18 37.83 0.69
CA GLU A 171 9.16 38.29 1.67
C GLU A 171 9.03 39.81 1.92
N GLY A 172 8.95 40.20 3.16
CA GLY A 172 8.78 41.59 3.58
C GLY A 172 7.34 42.11 3.61
N MET A 173 6.37 41.32 3.13
CA MET A 173 4.96 41.70 3.25
C MET A 173 4.40 41.41 4.64
N GLN A 174 3.52 42.28 5.12
CA GLN A 174 2.75 42.07 6.34
C GLN A 174 1.43 41.35 6.02
N PRO A 175 1.07 40.28 6.76
CA PRO A 175 -0.18 39.59 6.57
C PRO A 175 -1.37 40.49 6.95
N GLN A 176 -2.48 40.33 6.26
CA GLN A 176 -3.78 40.95 6.57
C GLN A 176 -4.60 40.06 7.50
N GLY A 177 -4.39 38.76 7.43
CA GLY A 177 -5.05 37.76 8.23
C GLY A 177 -4.07 36.97 9.12
N THR A 178 -4.19 35.66 9.09
CA THR A 178 -3.34 34.75 9.87
C THR A 178 -2.33 34.07 8.96
N CYS A 179 -1.06 34.05 9.36
CA CYS A 179 -0.06 33.26 8.64
C CYS A 179 -0.35 31.76 8.76
N TRP A 180 -0.34 31.08 7.62
CA TRP A 180 -0.37 29.64 7.56
C TRP A 180 0.88 29.13 6.83
N TYR A 181 1.46 28.08 7.37
CA TYR A 181 2.73 27.52 6.95
C TYR A 181 2.49 26.16 6.32
N ALA A 182 3.03 25.96 5.13
CA ALA A 182 2.96 24.70 4.41
C ALA A 182 4.30 23.97 4.56
N TYR A 183 4.29 22.86 5.26
CA TYR A 183 5.47 22.00 5.41
C TYR A 183 5.29 20.72 4.63
N LEU A 184 6.39 20.26 4.02
CA LEU A 184 6.47 18.92 3.46
C LEU A 184 7.07 18.00 4.54
N GLU A 185 6.25 17.16 5.12
CA GLU A 185 6.63 16.21 6.16
C GLU A 185 6.70 14.77 5.65
N ARG A 186 7.38 13.92 6.41
CA ARG A 186 7.41 12.46 6.23
C ARG A 186 6.82 11.77 7.44
N PRO A 187 6.08 10.65 7.27
CA PRO A 187 5.65 9.83 8.39
C PRO A 187 6.83 9.36 9.23
N LEU A 188 6.61 9.16 10.52
CA LEU A 188 7.61 8.50 11.36
C LEU A 188 7.71 7.00 10.99
N PRO A 189 8.90 6.40 11.15
CA PRO A 189 9.07 4.96 10.97
C PRO A 189 8.16 4.17 11.92
N SER A 190 7.59 3.08 11.43
CA SER A 190 6.76 2.20 12.25
C SER A 190 7.17 0.73 12.10
N THR A 191 6.87 -0.07 13.10
CA THR A 191 7.11 -1.51 13.08
C THR A 191 6.28 -2.21 12.01
N TRP A 192 5.12 -1.64 11.67
CA TRP A 192 4.27 -2.16 10.59
C TRP A 192 4.99 -2.14 9.24
N TYR A 193 5.79 -1.12 8.98
CA TYR A 193 6.59 -0.96 7.75
C TYR A 193 8.05 -1.40 7.95
N ASN A 194 8.31 -2.41 8.79
CA ASN A 194 9.65 -2.93 9.06
C ASN A 194 10.63 -1.82 9.48
N HIS A 195 10.22 -0.98 10.44
CA HIS A 195 10.96 0.19 10.95
C HIS A 195 11.27 1.27 9.90
N GLN A 196 10.45 1.33 8.86
CA GLN A 196 10.48 2.36 7.84
C GLN A 196 9.12 3.06 7.76
N THR A 197 8.82 3.68 6.63
CA THR A 197 7.53 4.30 6.35
C THR A 197 6.87 3.62 5.16
N TYR A 198 5.60 3.95 4.91
CA TYR A 198 4.98 3.59 3.65
C TYR A 198 5.64 4.32 2.47
N VAL A 199 5.37 3.85 1.27
CA VAL A 199 5.90 4.39 0.01
C VAL A 199 5.10 5.61 -0.46
N ASN A 200 5.74 6.50 -1.21
CA ASN A 200 5.05 7.57 -1.93
C ASN A 200 4.39 7.01 -3.22
N THR A 201 3.14 6.61 -3.12
CA THR A 201 2.37 6.02 -4.23
C THR A 201 2.11 7.00 -5.39
N LEU A 202 2.35 8.30 -5.21
CA LEU A 202 2.23 9.31 -6.25
C LEU A 202 3.56 9.60 -6.96
N ASP A 203 4.65 9.03 -6.49
CA ASP A 203 5.96 9.12 -7.13
C ASP A 203 6.12 7.96 -8.12
N LYS A 204 6.14 8.29 -9.42
CA LYS A 204 6.34 7.28 -10.46
C LYS A 204 7.62 6.47 -10.26
N ALA A 205 8.72 7.11 -9.83
CA ALA A 205 9.99 6.41 -9.63
C ALA A 205 9.93 5.41 -8.45
N ALA A 206 9.16 5.73 -7.41
CA ALA A 206 8.89 4.81 -6.31
C ALA A 206 8.05 3.61 -6.77
N MET A 207 7.05 3.84 -7.61
CA MET A 207 6.21 2.77 -8.16
C MET A 207 6.97 1.91 -9.18
N ASP A 208 7.77 2.51 -10.05
CA ASP A 208 8.66 1.76 -10.95
C ASP A 208 9.61 0.85 -10.13
N ARG A 209 10.15 1.36 -9.03
CA ARG A 209 11.01 0.58 -8.14
C ARG A 209 10.27 -0.56 -7.45
N PHE A 210 9.02 -0.34 -7.05
CA PHE A 210 8.16 -1.39 -6.51
C PHE A 210 7.93 -2.51 -7.53
N LEU A 211 7.59 -2.17 -8.76
CA LEU A 211 7.40 -3.14 -9.83
C LEU A 211 8.68 -3.93 -10.12
N GLU A 212 9.82 -3.26 -10.17
CA GLU A 212 11.12 -3.89 -10.38
C GLU A 212 11.45 -4.92 -9.29
N ILE A 213 11.24 -4.54 -8.02
CA ILE A 213 11.57 -5.41 -6.87
C ILE A 213 10.61 -6.60 -6.79
N THR A 214 9.33 -6.41 -7.12
CA THR A 214 8.27 -7.42 -6.90
C THR A 214 7.88 -8.11 -8.20
N HIS A 215 7.19 -7.44 -9.10
CA HIS A 215 6.60 -8.04 -10.31
C HIS A 215 7.66 -8.58 -11.26
N GLU A 216 8.74 -7.83 -11.49
CA GLU A 216 9.82 -8.27 -12.36
C GLU A 216 10.63 -9.42 -11.75
N ALA A 217 10.77 -9.45 -10.41
CA ALA A 217 11.39 -10.59 -9.73
C ALA A 217 10.56 -11.86 -9.93
N TYR A 218 9.25 -11.80 -9.77
CA TYR A 218 8.38 -12.93 -10.10
C TYR A 218 8.43 -13.30 -11.60
N ALA A 219 8.40 -12.30 -12.48
CA ALA A 219 8.45 -12.55 -13.92
C ALA A 219 9.75 -13.23 -14.34
N LYS A 220 10.87 -12.85 -13.73
CA LYS A 220 12.18 -13.48 -13.99
C LYS A 220 12.20 -14.96 -13.59
N GLU A 221 11.61 -15.29 -12.43
CA GLU A 221 11.69 -16.63 -11.85
C GLU A 221 10.63 -17.60 -12.40
N ILE A 222 9.44 -17.08 -12.71
CA ILE A 222 8.26 -17.91 -13.05
C ILE A 222 7.37 -17.30 -14.14
N GLY A 223 7.89 -16.33 -14.93
CA GLY A 223 7.11 -15.62 -15.94
C GLY A 223 6.48 -16.53 -17.01
N ASP A 224 7.11 -17.66 -17.30
CA ASP A 224 6.57 -18.67 -18.23
C ASP A 224 5.22 -19.27 -17.78
N GLU A 225 4.88 -19.14 -16.51
CA GLU A 225 3.63 -19.61 -15.93
C GLU A 225 2.52 -18.56 -15.90
N PHE A 226 2.83 -17.31 -16.24
CA PHE A 226 1.85 -16.24 -16.29
C PHE A 226 0.81 -16.51 -17.38
N GLY A 227 -0.46 -16.33 -17.01
CA GLY A 227 -1.59 -16.67 -17.87
C GLY A 227 -1.88 -18.18 -18.00
N LYS A 228 -1.17 -19.03 -17.27
CA LYS A 228 -1.35 -20.48 -17.19
C LYS A 228 -1.69 -20.89 -15.76
N THR A 229 -0.70 -21.47 -15.04
CA THR A 229 -0.85 -21.86 -13.63
C THR A 229 -0.92 -20.63 -12.72
N VAL A 230 -0.33 -19.51 -13.13
CA VAL A 230 -0.38 -18.21 -12.43
C VAL A 230 -1.26 -17.22 -13.21
N PRO A 231 -2.55 -17.13 -12.93
CA PRO A 231 -3.45 -16.25 -13.67
C PRO A 231 -3.34 -14.77 -13.29
N THR A 232 -2.98 -14.46 -12.04
CA THR A 232 -2.93 -13.08 -11.56
C THR A 232 -1.89 -12.87 -10.46
N ILE A 233 -1.52 -11.59 -10.27
CA ILE A 233 -0.88 -11.07 -9.07
C ILE A 233 -1.90 -10.16 -8.39
N PHE A 234 -2.06 -10.29 -7.08
CA PHE A 234 -2.95 -9.47 -6.28
C PHE A 234 -2.17 -8.30 -5.69
N THR A 235 -2.67 -7.10 -5.92
CA THR A 235 -2.20 -5.85 -5.32
C THR A 235 -3.19 -5.41 -4.27
N ASP A 236 -2.75 -5.17 -3.04
CA ASP A 236 -3.62 -4.96 -1.89
C ASP A 236 -3.68 -3.48 -1.47
N GLU A 237 -4.77 -2.83 -1.81
CA GLU A 237 -5.21 -1.52 -1.35
C GLU A 237 -4.10 -0.46 -1.22
N PRO A 238 -3.42 -0.06 -2.31
CA PRO A 238 -2.44 1.02 -2.23
C PRO A 238 -3.02 2.24 -1.53
N GLN A 239 -2.31 2.74 -0.52
CA GLN A 239 -2.83 3.80 0.35
C GLN A 239 -2.53 5.18 -0.18
N PHE A 240 -3.51 6.05 -0.03
CA PHE A 240 -3.38 7.49 -0.25
C PHE A 240 -3.82 8.20 1.04
N SER A 241 -2.96 9.07 1.56
CA SER A 241 -3.32 9.83 2.76
C SER A 241 -4.50 10.76 2.45
N HIS A 242 -5.54 10.69 3.25
CA HIS A 242 -6.68 11.58 3.11
C HIS A 242 -6.35 12.97 3.66
N LYS A 243 -7.03 13.99 3.13
CA LYS A 243 -7.12 15.26 3.84
C LYS A 243 -7.77 15.00 5.19
N THR A 244 -7.07 15.31 6.25
CA THR A 244 -7.58 15.14 7.62
C THR A 244 -7.17 16.29 8.51
N LEU A 245 -7.96 16.58 9.52
CA LEU A 245 -7.59 17.47 10.59
C LEU A 245 -6.82 16.67 11.64
N LEU A 246 -5.73 17.22 12.14
CA LEU A 246 -5.04 16.62 13.27
C LEU A 246 -5.93 16.72 14.50
N GLN A 247 -6.26 15.59 15.10
CA GLN A 247 -7.12 15.50 16.27
C GLN A 247 -6.34 15.72 17.57
N PHE A 248 -5.49 16.71 17.59
CA PHE A 248 -4.86 17.10 18.84
C PHE A 248 -5.78 18.04 19.61
N PRO A 249 -5.94 17.87 20.93
CA PRO A 249 -6.86 18.67 21.72
C PRO A 249 -6.60 20.17 21.64
N GLN A 250 -5.39 20.55 21.28
CA GLN A 250 -4.94 21.94 21.28
C GLN A 250 -4.79 22.55 19.88
N GLU A 251 -4.89 21.76 18.81
CA GLU A 251 -4.57 22.19 17.44
C GLU A 251 -5.62 21.78 16.41
N LYS A 252 -6.87 22.08 16.70
CA LYS A 252 -8.02 21.75 15.83
C LYS A 252 -7.96 22.33 14.40
N ARG A 253 -6.90 23.06 14.05
CA ARG A 253 -6.77 23.77 12.77
C ARG A 253 -5.66 23.27 11.87
N ASP A 254 -4.83 22.33 12.34
CA ASP A 254 -3.81 21.75 11.47
C ASP A 254 -4.46 20.80 10.46
N VAL A 255 -4.06 20.90 9.22
CA VAL A 255 -4.58 20.08 8.14
C VAL A 255 -3.44 19.32 7.50
N ILE A 256 -3.56 17.99 7.45
CA ILE A 256 -2.69 17.13 6.66
C ILE A 256 -3.40 16.73 5.37
N CYS A 257 -2.72 16.82 4.25
CA CYS A 257 -3.20 16.31 2.98
C CYS A 257 -2.04 15.78 2.13
N LEU A 258 -2.37 14.96 1.15
CA LEU A 258 -1.43 14.64 0.09
C LEU A 258 -1.05 15.88 -0.70
N LEU A 259 0.20 15.91 -1.15
CA LEU A 259 0.74 17.04 -1.91
C LEU A 259 -0.07 17.37 -3.18
N TYR A 260 -0.88 16.45 -3.69
CA TYR A 260 -1.61 16.56 -4.95
C TYR A 260 -3.12 16.44 -4.85
N THR A 261 -3.69 16.41 -3.66
CA THR A 261 -5.15 16.45 -3.51
C THR A 261 -5.69 17.87 -3.62
N SER A 262 -5.65 18.44 -4.82
CA SER A 262 -6.63 19.45 -5.13
C SER A 262 -8.00 18.79 -5.12
N PRO A 263 -9.04 19.39 -4.52
CA PRO A 263 -10.38 18.84 -4.57
C PRO A 263 -10.79 18.67 -6.03
N SER A 264 -11.02 17.41 -6.42
CA SER A 264 -11.53 17.10 -7.73
C SER A 264 -13.01 17.52 -7.81
N PRO A 265 -13.48 18.08 -8.94
CA PRO A 265 -14.92 18.29 -9.14
C PRO A 265 -15.77 17.01 -9.05
N ARG A 266 -15.09 15.83 -9.03
CA ARG A 266 -15.71 14.51 -8.89
C ARG A 266 -15.72 14.01 -7.45
N ASP A 267 -15.03 14.68 -6.53
CA ASP A 267 -15.10 14.29 -5.13
C ASP A 267 -16.53 14.48 -4.64
N PRO A 268 -17.15 13.46 -4.02
CA PRO A 268 -18.49 13.63 -3.50
C PRO A 268 -18.47 14.76 -2.49
N LYS A 269 -19.36 15.72 -2.67
CA LYS A 269 -19.59 16.78 -1.69
C LYS A 269 -20.08 16.11 -0.42
N THR A 270 -19.19 15.82 0.49
CA THR A 270 -19.57 15.48 1.86
C THR A 270 -20.04 16.76 2.51
N SER A 271 -21.37 16.87 2.60
CA SER A 271 -22.08 17.89 3.39
C SER A 271 -21.80 17.71 4.87
#